data_4a5e9f7b6a5ec7b7e3c07d95a9e9b89e
#
_entry.id   4a5e9f7b6a5ec7b7e3c07d95a9e9b89e
#
_cell.length_a   1.000
_cell.length_b   1.000
_cell.length_c   1.000
_cell.angle_alpha   90.00
_cell.angle_beta   90.00
_cell.angle_gamma   90.00
#
_symmetry.space_group_name_H-M   'P 1'
#
loop_
_entity.id
_entity.type
_entity.pdbx_description
1 polymer ?
#
loop_
_entity_poly.entity_id
_entity_poly.type
_entity_poly.pdbx_seq_one_letter_code
_entity_poly.pdbx_strand_id
1 'polypeptide(L)'
;MGKQFAAMTPAHRDFIAKQRIFFTATATAASRVNISPRPTVALRVLDERTVAYLDMTGSGSETAAHLLADGRITIMFCAFEEPPNILRLYGRGESLLRGSSDYAAMLASEFAGEEPPGARQIVRIDVDLVQTSCGYGVPLFDYAGERTTLHRWAEQKGEAGLREYWRQKNARSIDGLPTGLGEEEPVLLDPLPLEP
;
A
#
# COMPACT_ATOMS: atom_id res chain seq x y z
N MET A 1 -6.90 -3.62 -26.51
CA MET A 1 -5.67 -4.40 -26.20
C MET A 1 -4.88 -3.64 -25.16
N GLY A 2 -4.31 -4.37 -24.19
CA GLY A 2 -3.46 -3.74 -23.15
C GLY A 2 -2.21 -3.11 -23.73
N LYS A 3 -1.78 -1.98 -23.17
CA LYS A 3 -0.53 -1.30 -23.52
C LYS A 3 0.39 -1.28 -22.30
N GLN A 4 1.68 -1.35 -22.55
CA GLN A 4 2.74 -1.28 -21.52
C GLN A 4 3.57 -0.01 -21.69
N PHE A 5 4.02 0.57 -20.57
CA PHE A 5 4.79 1.78 -20.51
C PHE A 5 5.87 1.64 -19.43
N ALA A 6 7.03 2.24 -19.65
CA ALA A 6 8.12 2.23 -18.67
C ALA A 6 7.91 3.19 -17.49
N ALA A 7 6.91 4.10 -17.59
CA ALA A 7 6.59 5.09 -16.57
C ALA A 7 5.14 5.55 -16.71
N MET A 8 4.59 6.19 -15.67
CA MET A 8 3.28 6.82 -15.72
C MET A 8 3.29 8.07 -16.60
N THR A 9 2.34 8.16 -17.51
CA THR A 9 2.07 9.35 -18.30
C THR A 9 1.16 10.32 -17.53
N PRO A 10 1.03 11.61 -17.96
CA PRO A 10 0.02 12.51 -17.41
C PRO A 10 -1.40 11.91 -17.41
N ALA A 11 -1.80 11.23 -18.48
CA ALA A 11 -3.11 10.58 -18.58
C ALA A 11 -3.31 9.46 -17.55
N HIS A 12 -2.24 8.71 -17.18
CA HIS A 12 -2.31 7.73 -16.10
C HIS A 12 -2.51 8.38 -14.74
N ARG A 13 -1.82 9.50 -14.47
CA ARG A 13 -1.99 10.28 -13.23
C ARG A 13 -3.41 10.86 -13.11
N ASP A 14 -3.93 11.43 -14.21
CA ASP A 14 -5.31 11.93 -14.27
C ASP A 14 -6.34 10.82 -14.04
N PHE A 15 -6.07 9.61 -14.54
CA PHE A 15 -6.90 8.43 -14.31
C PHE A 15 -6.87 8.02 -12.83
N ILE A 16 -5.68 7.93 -12.22
CA ILE A 16 -5.51 7.59 -10.78
C ILE A 16 -6.27 8.58 -9.90
N ALA A 17 -6.16 9.88 -10.18
CA ALA A 17 -6.80 10.94 -9.39
C ALA A 17 -8.34 10.86 -9.36
N LYS A 18 -8.95 10.21 -10.35
CA LYS A 18 -10.40 9.99 -10.44
C LYS A 18 -10.87 8.76 -9.68
N GLN A 19 -9.98 7.82 -9.38
CA GLN A 19 -10.38 6.58 -8.70
C GLN A 19 -10.64 6.82 -7.20
N ARG A 20 -11.53 6.01 -6.62
CA ARG A 20 -11.89 6.05 -5.19
C ARG A 20 -11.27 4.92 -4.39
N ILE A 21 -10.84 3.87 -5.08
CA ILE A 21 -10.25 2.67 -4.51
C ILE A 21 -9.09 2.20 -5.38
N PHE A 22 -8.07 1.66 -4.74
CA PHE A 22 -7.05 0.86 -5.41
C PHE A 22 -6.82 -0.45 -4.65
N PHE A 23 -6.23 -1.40 -5.31
CA PHE A 23 -5.87 -2.70 -4.76
C PHE A 23 -4.35 -2.84 -4.74
N THR A 24 -3.81 -3.31 -3.62
CA THR A 24 -2.42 -3.75 -3.53
C THR A 24 -2.39 -5.26 -3.57
N ALA A 25 -1.50 -5.83 -4.39
CA ALA A 25 -1.23 -7.26 -4.43
C ALA A 25 0.25 -7.51 -4.15
N THR A 26 0.53 -8.44 -3.23
CA THR A 26 1.89 -8.82 -2.84
C THR A 26 1.98 -10.33 -2.63
N ALA A 27 3.16 -10.89 -2.84
CA ALA A 27 3.45 -12.28 -2.56
C ALA A 27 4.97 -12.48 -2.41
N THR A 28 5.37 -13.52 -1.72
CA THR A 28 6.73 -14.08 -1.76
C THR A 28 6.72 -15.40 -2.52
N ALA A 29 7.87 -16.03 -2.71
CA ALA A 29 7.94 -17.35 -3.37
C ALA A 29 7.16 -18.45 -2.63
N ALA A 30 7.01 -18.32 -1.29
CA ALA A 30 6.42 -19.34 -0.44
C ALA A 30 5.14 -18.90 0.30
N SER A 31 4.70 -17.64 0.12
CA SER A 31 3.51 -17.13 0.80
C SER A 31 2.25 -17.25 -0.06
N ARG A 32 1.10 -17.15 0.59
CA ARG A 32 -0.16 -16.88 -0.10
C ARG A 32 -0.11 -15.53 -0.78
N VAL A 33 -0.84 -15.40 -1.90
CA VAL A 33 -1.02 -14.09 -2.55
C VAL A 33 -1.94 -13.24 -1.70
N ASN A 34 -1.47 -12.06 -1.31
CA ASN A 34 -2.27 -11.06 -0.63
C ASN A 34 -2.87 -10.07 -1.64
N ILE A 35 -4.14 -9.75 -1.46
CA ILE A 35 -4.82 -8.66 -2.17
C ILE A 35 -5.60 -7.84 -1.16
N SER A 36 -5.33 -6.53 -1.10
CA SER A 36 -5.96 -5.62 -0.13
C SER A 36 -6.54 -4.38 -0.82
N PRO A 37 -7.82 -4.06 -0.63
CA PRO A 37 -8.42 -2.80 -1.08
C PRO A 37 -7.98 -1.64 -0.18
N ARG A 38 -7.77 -0.46 -0.78
CA ARG A 38 -7.35 0.76 -0.08
C ARG A 38 -8.02 1.98 -0.69
N PRO A 39 -8.37 3.01 0.13
CA PRO A 39 -8.96 4.24 -0.38
C PRO A 39 -7.89 5.07 -1.10
N THR A 40 -8.22 5.63 -2.26
CA THR A 40 -7.27 6.42 -3.05
C THR A 40 -6.84 7.71 -2.35
N VAL A 41 -7.63 8.23 -1.42
CA VAL A 41 -7.26 9.39 -0.58
C VAL A 41 -5.96 9.17 0.19
N ALA A 42 -5.59 7.93 0.48
CA ALA A 42 -4.33 7.58 1.12
C ALA A 42 -3.12 7.56 0.18
N LEU A 43 -3.34 7.61 -1.16
CA LEU A 43 -2.28 7.49 -2.17
C LEU A 43 -1.74 8.86 -2.58
N ARG A 44 -0.44 8.90 -2.90
CA ARG A 44 0.26 10.01 -3.54
C ARG A 44 1.02 9.50 -4.76
N VAL A 45 0.95 10.23 -5.86
CA VAL A 45 1.81 10.03 -7.04
C VAL A 45 2.90 11.07 -6.95
N LEU A 46 4.11 10.64 -6.58
CA LEU A 46 5.23 11.54 -6.30
C LEU A 46 5.88 12.04 -7.59
N ASP A 47 6.08 11.12 -8.54
CA ASP A 47 6.60 11.40 -9.86
C ASP A 47 6.08 10.38 -10.89
N GLU A 48 6.73 10.25 -12.03
CA GLU A 48 6.32 9.35 -13.11
C GLU A 48 6.61 7.87 -12.81
N ARG A 49 7.42 7.58 -11.78
CA ARG A 49 7.85 6.22 -11.40
C ARG A 49 7.67 5.91 -9.93
N THR A 50 7.21 6.85 -9.13
CA THR A 50 7.12 6.67 -7.69
C THR A 50 5.72 7.00 -7.20
N VAL A 51 5.16 6.08 -6.42
CA VAL A 51 3.93 6.30 -5.68
C VAL A 51 4.13 5.93 -4.22
N ALA A 52 3.36 6.54 -3.33
CA ALA A 52 3.36 6.19 -1.92
C ALA A 52 1.93 6.17 -1.37
N TYR A 53 1.67 5.36 -0.36
CA TYR A 53 0.41 5.44 0.35
C TYR A 53 0.60 5.28 1.86
N LEU A 54 -0.20 6.01 2.61
CA LEU A 54 -0.28 5.90 4.07
C LEU A 54 -1.13 4.67 4.43
N ASP A 55 -0.54 3.73 5.16
CA ASP A 55 -1.19 2.49 5.56
C ASP A 55 -1.72 2.59 6.99
N MET A 56 -3.02 2.35 7.12
CA MET A 56 -3.73 2.41 8.39
C MET A 56 -3.76 1.04 9.07
N THR A 57 -3.81 1.06 10.40
CA THR A 57 -3.94 -0.15 11.21
C THR A 57 -5.20 -0.92 10.83
N GLY A 58 -5.01 -2.15 10.40
CA GLY A 58 -6.05 -3.12 10.11
C GLY A 58 -5.62 -4.50 10.62
N SER A 59 -6.46 -5.52 10.42
CA SER A 59 -6.15 -6.91 10.80
C SER A 59 -5.07 -7.54 9.92
N GLY A 60 -4.97 -7.11 8.65
CA GLY A 60 -3.98 -7.63 7.70
C GLY A 60 -2.63 -6.92 7.83
N SER A 61 -1.56 -7.70 7.75
CA SER A 61 -0.17 -7.24 7.78
C SER A 61 0.70 -7.89 6.68
N GLU A 62 0.06 -8.62 5.76
CA GLU A 62 0.73 -9.38 4.70
C GLU A 62 1.57 -8.50 3.79
N THR A 63 1.08 -7.30 3.44
CA THR A 63 1.83 -6.36 2.61
C THR A 63 3.18 -6.02 3.25
N ALA A 64 3.20 -5.66 4.55
CA ALA A 64 4.44 -5.35 5.25
C ALA A 64 5.41 -6.54 5.26
N ALA A 65 4.91 -7.74 5.59
CA ALA A 65 5.71 -8.96 5.60
C ALA A 65 6.28 -9.31 4.21
N HIS A 66 5.47 -9.20 3.17
CA HIS A 66 5.90 -9.51 1.80
C HIS A 66 6.91 -8.48 1.27
N LEU A 67 6.73 -7.19 1.59
CA LEU A 67 7.69 -6.16 1.21
C LEU A 67 9.04 -6.36 1.92
N LEU A 68 9.01 -6.72 3.20
CA LEU A 68 10.23 -7.01 3.95
C LEU A 68 10.98 -8.21 3.39
N ALA A 69 10.26 -9.26 2.96
CA ALA A 69 10.86 -10.52 2.49
C ALA A 69 11.23 -10.52 1.00
N ASP A 70 10.48 -9.83 0.14
CA ASP A 70 10.60 -9.94 -1.33
C ASP A 70 10.60 -8.57 -2.01
N GLY A 71 9.76 -7.64 -1.56
CA GLY A 71 9.62 -6.29 -2.10
C GLY A 71 8.68 -6.18 -3.31
N ARG A 72 8.27 -7.25 -4.00
CA ARG A 72 7.39 -7.16 -5.17
C ARG A 72 5.98 -6.72 -4.78
N ILE A 73 5.45 -5.75 -5.52
CA ILE A 73 4.11 -5.22 -5.33
C ILE A 73 3.48 -4.83 -6.66
N THR A 74 2.16 -5.01 -6.73
CA THR A 74 1.34 -4.49 -7.81
C THR A 74 0.24 -3.62 -7.21
N ILE A 75 0.07 -2.41 -7.75
CA ILE A 75 -1.12 -1.59 -7.51
C ILE A 75 -2.04 -1.70 -8.72
N MET A 76 -3.34 -1.89 -8.48
CA MET A 76 -4.34 -1.93 -9.54
C MET A 76 -5.46 -0.94 -9.24
N PHE A 77 -5.83 -0.19 -10.26
CA PHE A 77 -7.01 0.67 -10.31
C PHE A 77 -7.98 0.15 -11.35
N CYS A 78 -9.27 0.20 -11.04
CA CYS A 78 -10.34 -0.12 -11.98
C CYS A 78 -11.28 1.08 -12.07
N ALA A 79 -11.66 1.50 -13.27
CA ALA A 79 -12.76 2.45 -13.44
C ALA A 79 -14.08 1.74 -13.12
N PHE A 80 -14.79 2.25 -12.11
CA PHE A 80 -16.18 1.89 -11.81
C PHE A 80 -17.18 2.86 -12.43
N GLU A 81 -16.67 3.86 -13.18
CA GLU A 81 -17.40 4.86 -13.95
C GLU A 81 -16.87 4.84 -15.40
N GLU A 82 -17.59 5.49 -16.31
CA GLU A 82 -17.12 5.62 -17.71
C GLU A 82 -16.00 6.69 -17.85
N PRO A 83 -15.06 6.49 -18.75
CA PRO A 83 -14.85 5.34 -19.63
C PRO A 83 -14.15 4.17 -18.92
N PRO A 84 -14.41 2.90 -19.34
CA PRO A 84 -13.82 1.73 -18.71
C PRO A 84 -12.31 1.68 -18.93
N ASN A 85 -11.57 1.41 -17.86
CA ASN A 85 -10.12 1.22 -17.90
C ASN A 85 -9.64 0.46 -16.67
N ILE A 86 -8.59 -0.33 -16.82
CA ILE A 86 -7.82 -0.89 -15.71
C ILE A 86 -6.38 -0.43 -15.88
N LEU A 87 -5.80 0.10 -14.82
CA LEU A 87 -4.39 0.50 -14.74
C LEU A 87 -3.69 -0.34 -13.68
N ARG A 88 -2.53 -0.90 -14.03
CA ARG A 88 -1.65 -1.60 -13.08
C ARG A 88 -0.29 -0.94 -13.06
N LEU A 89 0.23 -0.74 -11.85
CA LEU A 89 1.59 -0.32 -11.57
C LEU A 89 2.30 -1.51 -10.94
N TYR A 90 3.31 -2.04 -11.60
CA TYR A 90 4.18 -3.10 -11.09
C TYR A 90 5.47 -2.47 -10.61
N GLY A 91 6.06 -3.01 -9.54
CA GLY A 91 7.32 -2.48 -9.04
C GLY A 91 7.77 -3.14 -7.74
N ARG A 92 8.64 -2.43 -7.05
CA ARG A 92 9.16 -2.82 -5.75
C ARG A 92 8.75 -1.79 -4.71
N GLY A 93 8.27 -2.28 -3.59
CA GLY A 93 7.85 -1.46 -2.46
C GLY A 93 8.74 -1.66 -1.25
N GLU A 94 8.78 -0.65 -0.42
CA GLU A 94 9.38 -0.68 0.91
C GLU A 94 8.42 -0.11 1.95
N SER A 95 8.56 -0.57 3.17
CA SER A 95 7.77 -0.08 4.32
C SER A 95 8.59 0.93 5.09
N LEU A 96 8.18 2.20 5.06
CA LEU A 96 8.70 3.25 5.94
C LEU A 96 7.91 3.15 7.24
N LEU A 97 8.51 2.56 8.27
CA LEU A 97 7.82 2.29 9.53
C LEU A 97 7.61 3.58 10.33
N ARG A 98 6.46 3.72 10.97
CA ARG A 98 6.15 4.82 11.86
C ARG A 98 7.23 4.96 12.96
N GLY A 99 7.73 6.18 13.13
CA GLY A 99 8.82 6.49 14.06
C GLY A 99 10.21 6.53 13.42
N SER A 100 10.37 6.06 12.17
CA SER A 100 11.63 6.23 11.44
C SER A 100 11.78 7.66 10.88
N SER A 101 13.02 8.07 10.60
CA SER A 101 13.32 9.34 9.93
C SER A 101 12.68 9.45 8.55
N ASP A 102 12.68 8.35 7.79
CA ASP A 102 12.16 8.30 6.43
C ASP A 102 10.64 8.42 6.41
N TYR A 103 9.96 7.76 7.37
CA TYR A 103 8.53 7.95 7.58
C TYR A 103 8.20 9.41 7.89
N ALA A 104 8.92 10.03 8.84
CA ALA A 104 8.68 11.42 9.24
C ALA A 104 8.92 12.39 8.08
N ALA A 105 9.99 12.20 7.31
CA ALA A 105 10.28 13.00 6.13
C ALA A 105 9.18 12.89 5.05
N MET A 106 8.76 11.66 4.72
CA MET A 106 7.70 11.40 3.74
C MET A 106 6.34 11.94 4.20
N LEU A 107 6.02 11.80 5.49
CA LEU A 107 4.80 12.34 6.07
C LEU A 107 4.76 13.86 5.94
N ALA A 108 5.86 14.54 6.23
CA ALA A 108 5.96 15.98 6.15
C ALA A 108 5.85 16.50 4.71
N SER A 109 6.55 15.85 3.76
CA SER A 109 6.60 16.33 2.36
C SER A 109 5.32 16.02 1.57
N GLU A 110 4.75 14.81 1.73
CA GLU A 110 3.71 14.30 0.85
C GLU A 110 2.32 14.24 1.49
N PHE A 111 2.26 14.20 2.82
CA PHE A 111 1.02 14.10 3.57
C PHE A 111 0.74 15.31 4.47
N ALA A 112 1.38 16.46 4.15
CA ALA A 112 1.24 17.74 4.87
C ALA A 112 1.56 17.66 6.38
N GLY A 113 2.31 16.65 6.80
CA GLY A 113 2.61 16.38 8.23
C GLY A 113 1.41 15.83 9.00
N GLU A 114 0.29 15.55 8.34
CA GLU A 114 -0.92 15.03 8.99
C GLU A 114 -0.82 13.52 9.19
N GLU A 115 -0.73 13.10 10.45
CA GLU A 115 -0.72 11.69 10.85
C GLU A 115 -2.07 11.31 11.46
N PRO A 116 -2.96 10.63 10.70
CA PRO A 116 -4.25 10.22 11.23
C PRO A 116 -4.08 9.11 12.29
N PRO A 117 -4.98 9.03 13.28
CA PRO A 117 -4.99 7.95 14.27
C PRO A 117 -4.98 6.57 13.60
N GLY A 118 -4.03 5.72 14.00
CA GLY A 118 -3.88 4.38 13.44
C GLY A 118 -2.97 4.29 12.21
N ALA A 119 -2.34 5.37 11.75
CA ALA A 119 -1.25 5.29 10.80
C ALA A 119 -0.12 4.43 11.36
N ARG A 120 0.42 3.47 10.58
CA ARG A 120 1.45 2.52 11.06
C ARG A 120 2.70 2.47 10.19
N GLN A 121 2.56 2.81 8.91
CA GLN A 121 3.66 2.87 7.95
C GLN A 121 3.25 3.69 6.72
N ILE A 122 4.22 4.14 5.96
CA ILE A 122 4.03 4.57 4.57
C ILE A 122 4.67 3.51 3.68
N VAL A 123 3.95 3.03 2.68
CA VAL A 123 4.50 2.15 1.66
C VAL A 123 4.89 3.01 0.47
N ARG A 124 6.18 3.07 0.18
CA ARG A 124 6.75 3.71 -1.01
C ARG A 124 7.00 2.64 -2.07
N ILE A 125 6.71 2.95 -3.33
CA ILE A 125 6.80 1.98 -4.43
C ILE A 125 7.52 2.63 -5.61
N ASP A 126 8.61 2.01 -6.04
CA ASP A 126 9.31 2.32 -7.28
C ASP A 126 8.70 1.48 -8.41
N VAL A 127 8.05 2.16 -9.36
CA VAL A 127 7.31 1.55 -10.48
C VAL A 127 8.26 1.27 -11.64
N ASP A 128 8.34 0.03 -12.08
CA ASP A 128 9.17 -0.40 -13.21
C ASP A 128 8.36 -0.70 -14.47
N LEU A 129 7.05 -0.99 -14.33
CA LEU A 129 6.15 -1.25 -15.44
C LEU A 129 4.75 -0.73 -15.16
N VAL A 130 4.18 -0.03 -16.13
CA VAL A 130 2.79 0.43 -16.11
C VAL A 130 2.03 -0.32 -17.21
N GLN A 131 0.84 -0.86 -16.90
CA GLN A 131 0.01 -1.57 -17.86
C GLN A 131 -1.44 -1.08 -17.82
N THR A 132 -2.01 -0.80 -18.99
CA THR A 132 -3.45 -0.53 -19.15
C THR A 132 -4.17 -1.75 -19.74
N SER A 133 -5.45 -1.90 -19.43
CA SER A 133 -6.36 -2.89 -20.01
C SER A 133 -7.74 -2.27 -20.21
N CYS A 134 -8.56 -2.83 -21.10
CA CYS A 134 -9.83 -2.24 -21.51
C CYS A 134 -10.87 -2.04 -20.38
N GLY A 135 -10.85 -2.87 -19.34
CA GLY A 135 -11.80 -2.75 -18.22
C GLY A 135 -13.26 -3.10 -18.53
N TYR A 136 -13.58 -3.61 -19.73
CA TYR A 136 -14.97 -3.85 -20.16
C TYR A 136 -15.76 -4.83 -19.29
N GLY A 137 -15.09 -5.68 -18.52
CA GLY A 137 -15.72 -6.59 -17.58
C GLY A 137 -15.89 -6.02 -16.17
N VAL A 138 -15.44 -4.79 -15.90
CA VAL A 138 -15.62 -4.13 -14.60
C VAL A 138 -17.03 -3.54 -14.58
N PRO A 139 -17.86 -3.89 -13.58
CA PRO A 139 -19.20 -3.33 -13.46
C PRO A 139 -19.16 -1.86 -13.02
N LEU A 140 -20.22 -1.12 -13.34
CA LEU A 140 -20.42 0.26 -12.88
C LEU A 140 -20.93 0.28 -11.43
N PHE A 141 -20.41 1.22 -10.63
CA PHE A 141 -20.85 1.49 -9.27
C PHE A 141 -20.95 2.98 -9.01
N ASP A 142 -21.95 3.37 -8.25
CA ASP A 142 -22.07 4.72 -7.73
C ASP A 142 -21.26 4.85 -6.43
N TYR A 143 -20.43 5.89 -6.35
CA TYR A 143 -19.66 6.18 -5.15
C TYR A 143 -20.54 6.89 -4.10
N ALA A 144 -20.82 6.20 -3.00
CA ALA A 144 -21.63 6.72 -1.90
C ALA A 144 -20.81 7.48 -0.82
N GLY A 145 -19.49 7.31 -0.80
CA GLY A 145 -18.61 8.01 0.15
C GLY A 145 -17.63 7.09 0.90
N GLU A 146 -16.75 7.71 1.68
CA GLU A 146 -15.74 7.03 2.49
C GLU A 146 -16.34 6.50 3.81
N ARG A 147 -15.79 5.38 4.30
CA ARG A 147 -16.13 4.84 5.62
C ARG A 147 -15.26 5.48 6.70
N THR A 148 -15.88 5.93 7.78
CA THR A 148 -15.18 6.48 8.95
C THR A 148 -14.91 5.44 10.05
N THR A 149 -15.34 4.20 9.86
CA THR A 149 -15.31 3.14 10.89
C THR A 149 -13.91 2.86 11.39
N LEU A 150 -12.93 2.74 10.48
CA LEU A 150 -11.53 2.44 10.85
C LEU A 150 -10.91 3.59 11.65
N HIS A 151 -11.17 4.83 11.24
CA HIS A 151 -10.69 6.03 11.91
C HIS A 151 -11.23 6.11 13.35
N ARG A 152 -12.55 6.00 13.52
CA ARG A 152 -13.19 6.00 14.85
C ARG A 152 -12.69 4.86 15.74
N TRP A 153 -12.47 3.67 15.16
CA TRP A 153 -11.92 2.55 15.92
C TRP A 153 -10.50 2.86 16.40
N ALA A 154 -9.65 3.46 15.55
CA ALA A 154 -8.30 3.83 15.92
C ALA A 154 -8.27 4.92 17.02
N GLU A 155 -9.15 5.93 16.93
CA GLU A 155 -9.33 6.94 17.95
C GLU A 155 -9.72 6.32 19.31
N GLN A 156 -10.71 5.41 19.30
CA GLN A 156 -11.16 4.72 20.51
C GLN A 156 -10.08 3.82 21.14
N LYS A 157 -9.24 3.20 20.32
CA LYS A 157 -8.10 2.40 20.79
C LYS A 157 -7.06 3.24 21.47
N GLY A 158 -6.82 4.45 20.99
CA GLY A 158 -5.76 5.32 21.43
C GLY A 158 -4.37 4.76 21.13
N GLU A 159 -3.35 5.57 21.33
CA GLU A 159 -1.96 5.25 20.95
C GLU A 159 -1.45 3.95 21.62
N ALA A 160 -1.64 3.82 22.92
CA ALA A 160 -1.21 2.63 23.65
C ALA A 160 -1.92 1.35 23.20
N GLY A 161 -3.24 1.43 22.93
CA GLY A 161 -4.02 0.30 22.44
C GLY A 161 -3.67 -0.09 21.01
N LEU A 162 -3.28 0.86 20.16
CA LEU A 162 -2.79 0.60 18.80
C LEU A 162 -1.43 -0.09 18.82
N ARG A 163 -0.48 0.37 19.62
CA ARG A 163 0.83 -0.28 19.79
C ARG A 163 0.69 -1.73 20.28
N GLU A 164 -0.18 -1.97 21.26
CA GLU A 164 -0.46 -3.31 21.73
C GLU A 164 -1.10 -4.18 20.66
N TYR A 165 -2.02 -3.62 19.86
CA TYR A 165 -2.62 -4.32 18.73
C TYR A 165 -1.58 -4.73 17.67
N TRP A 166 -0.61 -3.84 17.34
CA TRP A 166 0.45 -4.17 16.39
C TRP A 166 1.32 -5.33 16.89
N ARG A 167 1.72 -5.32 18.17
CA ARG A 167 2.49 -6.42 18.77
C ARG A 167 1.74 -7.74 18.72
N GLN A 168 0.44 -7.74 19.04
CA GLN A 168 -0.35 -8.96 19.14
C GLN A 168 -0.86 -9.49 17.80
N LYS A 169 -1.20 -8.60 16.86
CA LYS A 169 -1.96 -8.94 15.65
C LYS A 169 -1.26 -8.62 14.35
N ASN A 170 -0.28 -7.72 14.36
CA ASN A 170 0.41 -7.30 13.14
C ASN A 170 1.90 -7.68 13.10
N ALA A 171 2.46 -8.29 14.13
CA ALA A 171 3.89 -8.68 14.16
C ALA A 171 4.24 -9.75 13.13
N ARG A 172 3.28 -10.58 12.73
CA ARG A 172 3.46 -11.64 11.72
C ARG A 172 2.29 -11.69 10.74
N SER A 173 2.60 -12.09 9.50
CA SER A 173 1.61 -12.40 8.48
C SER A 173 0.89 -13.72 8.79
N ILE A 174 -0.17 -14.03 8.02
CA ILE A 174 -0.89 -15.31 8.11
C ILE A 174 0.02 -16.53 7.84
N ASP A 175 1.09 -16.36 7.07
CA ASP A 175 2.09 -17.38 6.77
C ASP A 175 3.28 -17.35 7.76
N GLY A 176 3.20 -16.55 8.84
CA GLY A 176 4.20 -16.48 9.90
C GLY A 176 5.42 -15.61 9.62
N LEU A 177 5.46 -14.91 8.45
CA LEU A 177 6.56 -14.01 8.10
C LEU A 177 6.55 -12.76 9.01
N PRO A 178 7.72 -12.26 9.46
CA PRO A 178 7.80 -11.03 10.23
C PRO A 178 7.38 -9.84 9.38
N THR A 179 6.83 -8.81 10.01
CA THR A 179 6.32 -7.61 9.35
C THR A 179 7.14 -6.36 9.62
N GLY A 180 7.93 -6.36 10.71
CA GLY A 180 8.55 -5.17 11.26
C GLY A 180 7.58 -4.24 12.00
N LEU A 181 6.26 -4.51 11.97
CA LEU A 181 5.26 -3.69 12.64
C LEU A 181 5.19 -4.04 14.15
N GLY A 182 5.20 -3.02 15.01
CA GLY A 182 5.07 -3.20 16.47
C GLY A 182 6.37 -3.62 17.17
N GLU A 183 7.50 -3.60 16.50
CA GLU A 183 8.82 -3.78 17.06
C GLU A 183 9.38 -2.42 17.51
N GLU A 184 10.09 -2.38 18.63
CA GLU A 184 10.69 -1.14 19.17
C GLU A 184 12.01 -0.79 18.46
N GLU A 185 12.62 -1.75 17.77
CA GLU A 185 13.81 -1.57 16.92
C GLU A 185 13.59 -2.22 15.55
N PRO A 186 14.12 -1.66 14.46
CA PRO A 186 14.00 -2.25 13.12
C PRO A 186 14.72 -3.61 13.07
N VAL A 187 14.00 -4.64 12.61
CA VAL A 187 14.61 -5.94 12.31
C VAL A 187 15.54 -5.77 11.11
N LEU A 188 16.84 -5.75 11.36
CA LEU A 188 17.84 -5.94 10.31
C LEU A 188 17.81 -7.43 9.97
N LEU A 189 17.19 -7.78 8.85
CA LEU A 189 17.30 -9.13 8.31
C LEU A 189 18.71 -9.28 7.72
N ASP A 190 19.47 -10.26 8.21
CA ASP A 190 20.67 -10.68 7.49
C ASP A 190 20.28 -11.06 6.06
N PRO A 191 21.06 -10.62 5.06
CA PRO A 191 20.78 -11.00 3.68
C PRO A 191 20.77 -12.51 3.57
N LEU A 192 19.71 -13.06 2.98
CA LEU A 192 19.62 -14.50 2.72
C LEU A 192 20.88 -14.94 1.98
N PRO A 193 21.55 -16.02 2.42
CA PRO A 193 22.69 -16.54 1.68
C PRO A 193 22.24 -16.88 0.26
N LEU A 194 22.90 -16.29 -0.72
CA LEU A 194 22.75 -16.69 -2.11
C LEU A 194 23.24 -18.14 -2.19
N GLU A 195 22.35 -19.09 -2.28
CA GLU A 195 22.74 -20.46 -2.61
C GLU A 195 23.36 -20.47 -4.02
N PRO A 196 24.46 -21.20 -4.22
CA PRO A 196 25.23 -21.24 -5.48
C PRO A 196 24.46 -21.95 -6.61
#